data_dd306f8023a75043ccb320caae904dae
#
_entry.id   dd306f8023a75043ccb320caae904dae
#
_cell.length_a   1.000
_cell.length_b   1.000
_cell.length_c   1.000
_cell.angle_alpha   90.00
_cell.angle_beta   90.00
_cell.angle_gamma   90.00
#
_symmetry.space_group_name_H-M   'P 1'
#
loop_
_entity.id
_entity.type
_entity.pdbx_description
1 polymer ?
#
loop_
_entity_poly.entity_id
_entity_poly.type
_entity_poly.pdbx_seq_one_letter_code
_entity_poly.pdbx_strand_id
1 'polypeptide(L)'
;MSIIGSQPSPVSAAGDVPAALLDRIEWSASLSVTAYGVSISVRTNDPRIAEGLAGHLPPGSKRVEFFDTDRVYSLVVEEDDRGGRDQHLVYVNDALLARRSTLQAGLRAFEADVQLYVAEMAPERVFVHAGVVGYQGRAILLPGRSFAGKSILVRELVRAGAQYYSDEYAVLDSAGGVHPYPRPISIRNERNPGPTKHPVDTVSVRAGDGPLPVGLVVMSEFRSGGEWRPRRLSPGRGALAMLANTVAARRIPEVALATLHQVVTRAPIVASERGEASSVVEPILGLAAQA
;
A
#
# COMPACT_ATOMS: atom_id res chain seq x y z
N MET A 1 21.10 9.16 -23.17
CA MET A 1 19.89 8.93 -23.96
C MET A 1 18.74 8.78 -22.99
N SER A 2 17.88 9.78 -22.94
CA SER A 2 16.77 9.92 -21.99
C SER A 2 15.66 8.93 -22.30
N ILE A 3 15.21 8.17 -21.29
CA ILE A 3 13.87 7.60 -21.30
C ILE A 3 13.18 8.06 -20.00
N ILE A 4 12.51 9.19 -20.12
CA ILE A 4 11.52 9.67 -19.14
C ILE A 4 10.30 8.77 -19.34
N GLY A 5 10.13 7.80 -18.45
CA GLY A 5 8.90 7.01 -18.37
C GLY A 5 7.74 7.91 -17.99
N SER A 6 6.74 7.94 -18.87
CA SER A 6 5.49 8.69 -18.74
C SER A 6 4.85 8.47 -17.37
N GLN A 7 4.76 9.56 -16.59
CA GLN A 7 3.83 9.67 -15.48
C GLN A 7 2.40 9.52 -16.04
N PRO A 8 1.47 8.90 -15.32
CA PRO A 8 0.08 9.04 -15.66
C PRO A 8 -0.25 10.54 -15.59
N SER A 9 -0.67 11.10 -16.71
CA SER A 9 -1.16 12.46 -16.82
C SER A 9 -2.23 12.70 -15.74
N PRO A 10 -2.30 13.89 -15.14
CA PRO A 10 -3.42 14.25 -14.28
C PRO A 10 -4.68 14.05 -15.13
N VAL A 11 -5.64 13.30 -14.57
CA VAL A 11 -6.93 13.04 -15.19
C VAL A 11 -7.51 14.39 -15.59
N SER A 12 -7.69 14.56 -16.88
CA SER A 12 -8.37 15.69 -17.52
C SER A 12 -9.62 16.01 -16.73
N ALA A 13 -9.82 17.30 -16.44
CA ALA A 13 -10.96 17.91 -15.80
C ALA A 13 -12.30 17.34 -16.34
N ALA A 14 -12.82 16.31 -15.73
CA ALA A 14 -14.23 15.96 -15.77
C ALA A 14 -14.90 16.94 -14.81
N GLY A 15 -15.84 17.73 -15.32
CA GLY A 15 -16.42 18.92 -14.73
C GLY A 15 -16.57 18.88 -13.21
N ASP A 16 -16.08 19.92 -12.57
CA ASP A 16 -16.32 20.22 -11.16
C ASP A 16 -17.82 20.14 -10.91
N VAL A 17 -18.24 19.14 -10.15
CA VAL A 17 -19.57 19.13 -9.58
C VAL A 17 -19.54 20.18 -8.49
N PRO A 18 -20.42 21.19 -8.53
CA PRO A 18 -20.40 22.25 -7.54
C PRO A 18 -20.51 21.66 -6.13
N ALA A 19 -19.75 22.17 -5.17
CA ALA A 19 -19.86 21.85 -3.74
C ALA A 19 -21.33 21.83 -3.27
N ALA A 20 -22.17 22.70 -3.83
CA ALA A 20 -23.60 22.77 -3.63
C ALA A 20 -24.37 21.46 -3.95
N LEU A 21 -23.79 20.52 -4.67
CA LEU A 21 -24.46 19.21 -4.89
C LEU A 21 -24.22 18.26 -3.72
N LEU A 22 -23.02 18.23 -3.17
CA LEU A 22 -22.70 17.40 -2.01
C LEU A 22 -23.46 17.84 -0.76
N ASP A 23 -23.81 19.13 -0.66
CA ASP A 23 -24.60 19.69 0.44
C ASP A 23 -26.08 19.27 0.41
N ARG A 24 -26.57 18.79 -0.73
CA ARG A 24 -27.95 18.32 -0.91
C ARG A 24 -28.13 16.82 -0.72
N ILE A 25 -27.02 16.09 -0.56
CA ILE A 25 -27.07 14.63 -0.41
C ILE A 25 -27.43 14.30 1.03
N GLU A 26 -28.45 13.46 1.21
CA GLU A 26 -28.71 12.81 2.49
C GLU A 26 -27.69 11.69 2.71
N TRP A 27 -26.91 11.83 3.77
CA TRP A 27 -25.86 10.88 4.11
C TRP A 27 -26.41 9.75 4.98
N SER A 28 -26.34 8.51 4.48
CA SER A 28 -26.75 7.31 5.23
C SER A 28 -25.77 6.97 6.36
N ALA A 29 -24.49 7.32 6.18
CA ALA A 29 -23.45 7.10 7.19
C ALA A 29 -22.30 8.07 7.04
N SER A 30 -21.66 8.37 8.18
CA SER A 30 -20.40 9.11 8.26
C SER A 30 -19.51 8.46 9.30
N LEU A 31 -18.22 8.39 9.02
CA LEU A 31 -17.21 7.78 9.87
C LEU A 31 -15.94 8.63 9.85
N SER A 32 -15.49 9.07 11.02
CA SER A 32 -14.17 9.69 11.16
C SER A 32 -13.19 8.71 11.80
N VAL A 33 -12.00 8.63 11.24
CA VAL A 33 -10.94 7.72 11.72
C VAL A 33 -9.59 8.42 11.74
N THR A 34 -8.71 7.93 12.59
CA THR A 34 -7.29 8.25 12.55
C THR A 34 -6.49 7.00 12.21
N ALA A 35 -5.51 7.14 11.32
CA ALA A 35 -4.57 6.08 10.94
C ALA A 35 -3.17 6.68 10.84
N TYR A 36 -2.22 6.15 11.58
CA TYR A 36 -0.81 6.61 11.61
C TYR A 36 -0.67 8.12 11.88
N GLY A 37 -1.56 8.69 12.71
CA GLY A 37 -1.58 10.12 13.04
C GLY A 37 -2.25 11.01 11.99
N VAL A 38 -2.84 10.45 10.94
CA VAL A 38 -3.62 11.17 9.92
C VAL A 38 -5.10 10.98 10.18
N SER A 39 -5.86 12.07 10.26
CA SER A 39 -7.31 12.05 10.48
C SER A 39 -8.05 12.25 9.17
N ILE A 40 -9.01 11.37 8.89
CA ILE A 40 -9.84 11.41 7.69
C ILE A 40 -11.31 11.17 8.05
N SER A 41 -12.21 11.76 7.29
CA SER A 41 -13.64 11.47 7.35
C SER A 41 -14.10 10.81 6.06
N VAL A 42 -15.03 9.86 6.18
CA VAL A 42 -15.67 9.19 5.05
C VAL A 42 -17.16 9.24 5.25
N ARG A 43 -17.92 9.64 4.23
CA ARG A 43 -19.38 9.65 4.22
C ARG A 43 -19.93 8.98 2.98
N THR A 44 -21.12 8.41 3.07
CA THR A 44 -21.80 7.77 1.96
C THR A 44 -23.31 7.93 2.04
N ASN A 45 -23.98 8.00 0.88
CA ASN A 45 -25.44 7.97 0.77
C ASN A 45 -26.00 6.54 0.61
N ASP A 46 -25.14 5.52 0.55
CA ASP A 46 -25.55 4.13 0.35
C ASP A 46 -25.28 3.29 1.61
N PRO A 47 -26.32 2.75 2.27
CA PRO A 47 -26.15 1.94 3.46
C PRO A 47 -25.33 0.66 3.22
N ARG A 48 -25.34 0.11 2.00
CA ARG A 48 -24.52 -1.07 1.63
C ARG A 48 -23.02 -0.79 1.73
N ILE A 49 -22.62 0.45 1.41
CA ILE A 49 -21.21 0.89 1.58
C ILE A 49 -20.89 1.03 3.06
N ALA A 50 -21.82 1.58 3.84
CA ALA A 50 -21.63 1.85 5.26
C ALA A 50 -21.27 0.59 6.05
N GLU A 51 -21.93 -0.54 5.79
CA GLU A 51 -21.71 -1.83 6.46
C GLU A 51 -20.28 -2.38 6.23
N GLY A 52 -19.70 -2.16 5.05
CA GLY A 52 -18.38 -2.67 4.67
C GLY A 52 -17.24 -1.67 4.79
N LEU A 53 -17.52 -0.40 5.11
CA LEU A 53 -16.56 0.70 4.99
C LEU A 53 -15.26 0.49 5.77
N ALA A 54 -15.33 -0.07 6.96
CA ALA A 54 -14.16 -0.34 7.80
C ALA A 54 -13.12 -1.25 7.13
N GLY A 55 -13.55 -2.20 6.28
CA GLY A 55 -12.67 -3.09 5.53
C GLY A 55 -11.89 -2.41 4.40
N HIS A 56 -12.27 -1.19 4.04
CA HIS A 56 -11.64 -0.40 2.98
C HIS A 56 -10.69 0.68 3.49
N LEU A 57 -10.62 0.85 4.82
CA LEU A 57 -9.74 1.81 5.47
C LEU A 57 -8.30 1.26 5.63
N PRO A 58 -7.29 2.14 5.80
CA PRO A 58 -5.93 1.70 6.10
C PRO A 58 -5.87 0.81 7.35
N PRO A 59 -5.01 -0.22 7.38
CA PRO A 59 -4.80 -1.02 8.57
C PRO A 59 -4.45 -0.15 9.79
N GLY A 60 -4.95 -0.53 10.96
CA GLY A 60 -4.72 0.23 12.19
C GLY A 60 -5.57 1.49 12.35
N SER A 61 -6.53 1.74 11.44
CA SER A 61 -7.51 2.83 11.58
C SER A 61 -8.31 2.68 12.87
N LYS A 62 -8.42 3.78 13.63
CA LYS A 62 -9.20 3.86 14.87
C LYS A 62 -10.30 4.88 14.69
N ARG A 63 -11.53 4.51 15.04
CA ARG A 63 -12.66 5.44 15.03
C ARG A 63 -12.45 6.56 16.02
N VAL A 64 -12.82 7.78 15.63
CA VAL A 64 -12.76 8.99 16.45
C VAL A 64 -14.08 9.73 16.34
N GLU A 65 -14.52 10.39 17.43
CA GLU A 65 -15.87 10.94 17.50
C GLU A 65 -16.04 12.29 16.85
N PHE A 66 -15.01 13.15 16.84
CA PHE A 66 -15.03 14.45 16.16
C PHE A 66 -13.63 14.89 15.82
N PHE A 67 -13.42 15.31 14.57
CA PHE A 67 -12.18 16.01 14.21
C PHE A 67 -12.40 16.96 13.05
N ASP A 68 -11.70 18.08 13.13
CA ASP A 68 -11.33 18.86 11.96
C ASP A 68 -10.42 17.98 11.13
N THR A 69 -10.93 17.43 10.03
CA THR A 69 -10.19 16.52 9.18
C THR A 69 -9.78 17.25 7.92
N ASP A 70 -8.48 17.19 7.61
CA ASP A 70 -7.93 17.82 6.40
C ASP A 70 -8.48 17.18 5.12
N ARG A 71 -9.12 15.99 5.22
CA ARG A 71 -9.61 15.26 4.08
C ARG A 71 -10.92 14.53 4.36
N VAL A 72 -11.91 14.81 3.54
CA VAL A 72 -13.23 14.16 3.56
C VAL A 72 -13.41 13.39 2.26
N TYR A 73 -13.71 12.10 2.37
CA TYR A 73 -14.13 11.28 1.24
C TYR A 73 -15.66 11.17 1.22
N SER A 74 -16.25 11.43 0.05
CA SER A 74 -17.68 11.22 -0.17
C SER A 74 -17.87 10.12 -1.22
N LEU A 75 -18.46 9.01 -0.79
CA LEU A 75 -18.79 7.87 -1.64
C LEU A 75 -20.27 7.96 -2.00
N VAL A 76 -20.57 8.34 -3.23
CA VAL A 76 -21.92 8.62 -3.69
C VAL A 76 -22.36 7.60 -4.73
N VAL A 77 -23.53 7.04 -4.56
CA VAL A 77 -24.23 6.26 -5.59
C VAL A 77 -25.29 7.14 -6.21
N GLU A 78 -25.19 7.38 -7.51
CA GLU A 78 -26.23 7.99 -8.32
C GLU A 78 -27.02 6.88 -9.03
N GLU A 79 -28.25 6.68 -8.61
CA GLU A 79 -29.16 5.75 -9.26
C GLU A 79 -29.63 6.32 -10.60
N ASP A 80 -29.68 5.48 -11.63
CA ASP A 80 -30.23 5.88 -12.92
C ASP A 80 -31.74 5.57 -13.00
N ASP A 81 -32.57 6.55 -12.67
CA ASP A 81 -34.05 6.46 -12.72
C ASP A 81 -34.60 6.09 -14.09
N ARG A 82 -33.79 6.11 -15.14
CA ARG A 82 -34.19 5.82 -16.53
C ARG A 82 -33.86 4.40 -16.98
N GLY A 83 -33.44 3.53 -16.04
CA GLY A 83 -33.14 2.13 -16.30
C GLY A 83 -31.75 1.90 -16.88
N GLY A 84 -30.84 2.86 -16.75
CA GLY A 84 -29.40 2.73 -17.03
C GLY A 84 -28.66 2.02 -15.89
N ARG A 85 -27.35 2.30 -15.79
CA ARG A 85 -26.51 1.75 -14.73
C ARG A 85 -26.18 2.82 -13.71
N ASP A 86 -26.31 2.47 -12.43
CA ASP A 86 -25.86 3.32 -11.34
C ASP A 86 -24.41 3.78 -11.55
N GLN A 87 -24.13 5.01 -11.15
CA GLN A 87 -22.81 5.57 -11.14
C GLN A 87 -22.28 5.64 -9.71
N HIS A 88 -21.05 5.21 -9.55
CA HIS A 88 -20.36 5.26 -8.26
C HIS A 88 -19.30 6.36 -8.31
N LEU A 89 -19.54 7.43 -7.57
CA LEU A 89 -18.71 8.61 -7.54
C LEU A 89 -17.90 8.63 -6.24
N VAL A 90 -16.64 8.98 -6.36
CA VAL A 90 -15.76 9.19 -5.21
C VAL A 90 -15.28 10.63 -5.27
N TYR A 91 -15.55 11.38 -4.22
CA TYR A 91 -15.04 12.74 -4.07
C TYR A 91 -14.01 12.78 -2.94
N VAL A 92 -13.07 13.70 -3.10
CA VAL A 92 -12.13 14.14 -2.07
C VAL A 92 -12.39 15.61 -1.83
N ASN A 93 -12.90 15.94 -0.64
CA ASN A 93 -13.48 17.24 -0.36
C ASN A 93 -14.55 17.55 -1.41
N ASP A 94 -14.36 18.57 -2.23
CA ASP A 94 -15.33 18.99 -3.29
C ASP A 94 -14.89 18.49 -4.69
N ALA A 95 -13.72 17.86 -4.82
CA ALA A 95 -13.18 17.42 -6.11
C ALA A 95 -13.55 15.97 -6.43
N LEU A 96 -14.02 15.74 -7.65
CA LEU A 96 -14.31 14.39 -8.15
C LEU A 96 -13.00 13.63 -8.37
N LEU A 97 -12.74 12.63 -7.52
CA LEU A 97 -11.60 11.71 -7.66
C LEU A 97 -11.85 10.63 -8.72
N ALA A 98 -13.03 10.04 -8.70
CA ALA A 98 -13.35 8.95 -9.61
C ALA A 98 -14.86 8.83 -9.90
N ARG A 99 -15.19 8.46 -11.15
CA ARG A 99 -16.52 8.00 -11.59
C ARG A 99 -16.38 6.58 -12.10
N ARG A 100 -17.20 5.66 -11.61
CA ARG A 100 -17.11 4.22 -11.93
C ARG A 100 -18.51 3.64 -12.15
N SER A 101 -18.60 2.61 -12.99
CA SER A 101 -19.85 1.89 -13.30
C SER A 101 -20.12 0.73 -12.34
N THR A 102 -19.27 0.50 -11.35
CA THR A 102 -19.47 -0.56 -10.35
C THR A 102 -18.99 -0.09 -8.99
N LEU A 103 -19.72 -0.49 -7.94
CA LEU A 103 -19.36 -0.21 -6.55
C LEU A 103 -17.93 -0.64 -6.23
N GLN A 104 -17.55 -1.86 -6.63
CA GLN A 104 -16.21 -2.37 -6.34
C GLN A 104 -15.10 -1.53 -6.99
N ALA A 105 -15.33 -0.97 -8.19
CA ALA A 105 -14.36 -0.10 -8.84
C ALA A 105 -14.26 1.27 -8.14
N GLY A 106 -15.39 1.79 -7.62
CA GLY A 106 -15.44 2.98 -6.79
C GLY A 106 -14.66 2.79 -5.48
N LEU A 107 -14.95 1.72 -4.76
CA LEU A 107 -14.27 1.39 -3.51
C LEU A 107 -12.76 1.18 -3.71
N ARG A 108 -12.32 0.56 -4.81
CA ARG A 108 -10.89 0.45 -5.15
C ARG A 108 -10.24 1.82 -5.38
N ALA A 109 -10.94 2.75 -6.02
CA ALA A 109 -10.41 4.10 -6.21
C ALA A 109 -10.27 4.84 -4.88
N PHE A 110 -11.26 4.73 -4.00
CA PHE A 110 -11.20 5.23 -2.63
C PHE A 110 -10.04 4.61 -1.85
N GLU A 111 -9.94 3.27 -1.81
CA GLU A 111 -8.87 2.57 -1.10
C GLU A 111 -7.47 3.00 -1.56
N ALA A 112 -7.28 3.13 -2.87
CA ALA A 112 -5.97 3.51 -3.42
C ALA A 112 -5.58 4.93 -2.99
N ASP A 113 -6.52 5.88 -3.04
CA ASP A 113 -6.25 7.26 -2.66
C ASP A 113 -6.07 7.43 -1.15
N VAL A 114 -6.97 6.88 -0.34
CA VAL A 114 -6.89 7.03 1.12
C VAL A 114 -5.61 6.45 1.70
N GLN A 115 -5.13 5.34 1.15
CA GLN A 115 -3.89 4.73 1.59
C GLN A 115 -2.67 5.52 1.18
N LEU A 116 -2.66 6.01 -0.07
CA LEU A 116 -1.58 6.87 -0.54
C LEU A 116 -1.53 8.15 0.30
N TYR A 117 -2.68 8.77 0.56
CA TYR A 117 -2.77 9.96 1.38
C TYR A 117 -2.23 9.74 2.79
N VAL A 118 -2.67 8.67 3.46
CA VAL A 118 -2.17 8.34 4.80
C VAL A 118 -0.67 8.04 4.77
N ALA A 119 -0.18 7.29 3.78
CA ALA A 119 1.24 7.00 3.63
C ALA A 119 2.09 8.25 3.37
N GLU A 120 1.54 9.24 2.68
CA GLU A 120 2.22 10.50 2.38
C GLU A 120 2.21 11.45 3.58
N MET A 121 1.09 11.52 4.30
CA MET A 121 0.84 12.52 5.34
C MET A 121 1.21 12.05 6.76
N ALA A 122 1.47 10.76 6.97
CA ALA A 122 1.82 10.22 8.29
C ALA A 122 3.00 10.98 8.92
N PRO A 123 2.81 11.60 10.13
CA PRO A 123 3.83 12.48 10.71
C PRO A 123 5.01 11.70 11.33
N GLU A 124 4.76 10.49 11.83
CA GLU A 124 5.74 9.71 12.59
C GLU A 124 6.15 8.40 11.91
N ARG A 125 5.79 8.22 10.64
CA ARG A 125 6.07 6.98 9.91
C ARG A 125 6.55 7.28 8.51
N VAL A 126 7.49 6.47 8.05
CA VAL A 126 7.97 6.49 6.67
C VAL A 126 7.47 5.25 5.95
N PHE A 127 6.68 5.46 4.91
CA PHE A 127 6.10 4.40 4.10
C PHE A 127 6.97 4.14 2.87
N VAL A 128 7.43 2.90 2.73
CA VAL A 128 8.19 2.44 1.56
C VAL A 128 7.35 1.42 0.80
N HIS A 129 7.14 1.60 -0.50
CA HIS A 129 6.53 0.56 -1.33
C HIS A 129 7.37 -0.71 -1.28
N ALA A 130 6.94 -1.67 -0.50
CA ALA A 130 7.66 -2.91 -0.25
C ALA A 130 6.70 -4.03 0.18
N GLY A 131 7.00 -5.26 -0.22
CA GLY A 131 6.54 -6.42 0.51
C GLY A 131 7.34 -6.57 1.80
N VAL A 132 6.72 -7.13 2.84
CA VAL A 132 7.34 -7.36 4.14
C VAL A 132 6.90 -8.71 4.71
N VAL A 133 7.88 -9.49 5.13
CA VAL A 133 7.64 -10.72 5.90
C VAL A 133 8.53 -10.75 7.13
N GLY A 134 8.04 -11.34 8.21
CA GLY A 134 8.82 -11.62 9.42
C GLY A 134 9.46 -13.01 9.35
N TYR A 135 10.73 -13.12 9.67
CA TYR A 135 11.42 -14.40 9.74
C TYR A 135 12.45 -14.39 10.88
N GLN A 136 12.37 -15.37 11.77
CA GLN A 136 13.25 -15.49 12.94
C GLN A 136 13.40 -14.19 13.77
N GLY A 137 12.27 -13.50 14.01
CA GLY A 137 12.24 -12.28 14.80
C GLY A 137 12.74 -11.02 14.10
N ARG A 138 13.01 -11.07 12.80
CA ARG A 138 13.45 -9.94 11.97
C ARG A 138 12.59 -9.78 10.72
N ALA A 139 12.51 -8.58 10.19
CA ALA A 139 11.80 -8.31 8.95
C ALA A 139 12.70 -8.46 7.72
N ILE A 140 12.16 -9.09 6.68
CA ILE A 140 12.70 -9.07 5.31
C ILE A 140 11.89 -8.07 4.51
N LEU A 141 12.53 -7.02 4.02
CA LEU A 141 11.92 -6.01 3.17
C LEU A 141 12.19 -6.34 1.70
N LEU A 142 11.14 -6.22 0.88
CA LEU A 142 11.17 -6.44 -0.56
C LEU A 142 10.75 -5.15 -1.29
N PRO A 143 11.58 -4.07 -1.28
CA PRO A 143 11.22 -2.82 -1.94
C PRO A 143 11.12 -3.02 -3.46
N GLY A 144 10.21 -2.27 -4.08
CA GLY A 144 10.05 -2.30 -5.53
C GLY A 144 8.78 -1.63 -5.98
N ARG A 145 8.74 -1.21 -7.23
CA ARG A 145 7.55 -0.59 -7.85
C ARG A 145 6.40 -1.59 -7.97
N SER A 146 5.20 -1.07 -8.19
CA SER A 146 4.06 -1.90 -8.58
C SER A 146 4.44 -2.78 -9.78
N PHE A 147 3.94 -4.00 -9.81
CA PHE A 147 4.24 -5.02 -10.85
C PHE A 147 5.64 -5.67 -10.80
N ALA A 148 6.48 -5.38 -9.84
CA ALA A 148 7.76 -6.07 -9.66
C ALA A 148 7.64 -7.52 -9.15
N GLY A 149 6.42 -8.07 -9.04
CA GLY A 149 6.17 -9.43 -8.55
C GLY A 149 6.32 -9.59 -7.04
N LYS A 150 6.25 -8.48 -6.25
CA LYS A 150 6.38 -8.49 -4.79
C LYS A 150 5.35 -9.39 -4.10
N SER A 151 4.06 -9.21 -4.43
CA SER A 151 2.97 -9.96 -3.78
C SER A 151 3.10 -11.48 -3.98
N ILE A 152 3.60 -11.91 -5.16
CA ILE A 152 3.87 -13.32 -5.42
C ILE A 152 5.02 -13.80 -4.53
N LEU A 153 6.11 -13.03 -4.44
CA LEU A 153 7.26 -13.39 -3.62
C LEU A 153 6.92 -13.40 -2.11
N VAL A 154 6.16 -12.41 -1.62
CA VAL A 154 5.64 -12.38 -0.26
C VAL A 154 4.83 -13.66 0.03
N ARG A 155 3.91 -14.04 -0.87
CA ARG A 155 3.10 -15.24 -0.72
C ARG A 155 3.96 -16.51 -0.64
N GLU A 156 4.96 -16.65 -1.49
CA GLU A 156 5.83 -17.84 -1.49
C GLU A 156 6.69 -17.90 -0.21
N LEU A 157 7.22 -16.76 0.27
CA LEU A 157 7.93 -16.69 1.55
C LEU A 157 7.03 -17.06 2.74
N VAL A 158 5.79 -16.59 2.74
CA VAL A 158 4.80 -16.94 3.77
C VAL A 158 4.45 -18.44 3.72
N ARG A 159 4.32 -19.03 2.53
CA ARG A 159 4.14 -20.49 2.39
C ARG A 159 5.31 -21.30 2.92
N ALA A 160 6.50 -20.75 2.85
CA ALA A 160 7.72 -21.34 3.41
C ALA A 160 7.91 -21.07 4.92
N GLY A 161 6.90 -20.53 5.60
CA GLY A 161 6.90 -20.34 7.06
C GLY A 161 7.27 -18.95 7.56
N ALA A 162 7.49 -17.98 6.68
CA ALA A 162 7.64 -16.59 7.11
C ALA A 162 6.29 -16.00 7.54
N GLN A 163 6.31 -15.07 8.50
CA GLN A 163 5.14 -14.38 9.00
C GLN A 163 4.74 -13.24 8.05
N TYR A 164 3.47 -13.09 7.73
CA TYR A 164 2.98 -12.01 6.88
C TYR A 164 2.95 -10.67 7.61
N TYR A 165 3.50 -9.63 7.01
CA TYR A 165 3.44 -8.24 7.49
C TYR A 165 2.75 -7.32 6.51
N SER A 166 3.12 -7.36 5.23
CA SER A 166 2.55 -6.51 4.17
C SER A 166 2.97 -6.98 2.77
N ASP A 167 2.16 -6.67 1.77
CA ASP A 167 2.58 -6.76 0.36
C ASP A 167 2.55 -5.39 -0.37
N GLU A 168 2.20 -4.32 0.37
CA GLU A 168 2.03 -2.95 -0.17
C GLU A 168 3.07 -1.97 0.40
N TYR A 169 3.15 -1.87 1.74
CA TYR A 169 4.04 -0.91 2.42
C TYR A 169 4.84 -1.54 3.54
N ALA A 170 6.13 -1.22 3.58
CA ALA A 170 6.90 -1.26 4.82
C ALA A 170 6.67 0.05 5.57
N VAL A 171 6.07 -0.02 6.75
CA VAL A 171 5.79 1.13 7.61
C VAL A 171 6.89 1.23 8.65
N LEU A 172 7.82 2.16 8.43
CA LEU A 172 9.00 2.34 9.26
C LEU A 172 8.77 3.42 10.33
N ASP A 173 9.22 3.15 11.55
CA ASP A 173 9.38 4.17 12.58
C ASP A 173 10.77 4.85 12.51
N SER A 174 10.97 5.88 13.31
CA SER A 174 12.22 6.67 13.34
C SER A 174 13.46 5.85 13.75
N ALA A 175 13.28 4.71 14.44
CA ALA A 175 14.34 3.78 14.80
C ALA A 175 14.65 2.76 13.69
N GLY A 176 13.89 2.76 12.59
CA GLY A 176 13.99 1.81 11.49
C GLY A 176 13.28 0.48 11.75
N GLY A 177 12.44 0.39 12.79
CA GLY A 177 11.57 -0.75 13.03
C GLY A 177 10.41 -0.79 12.05
N VAL A 178 10.03 -1.99 11.61
CA VAL A 178 8.92 -2.21 10.66
C VAL A 178 7.66 -2.60 11.41
N HIS A 179 6.59 -1.84 11.22
CA HIS A 179 5.28 -2.12 11.78
C HIS A 179 4.41 -2.93 10.81
N PRO A 180 3.51 -3.79 11.31
CA PRO A 180 2.57 -4.53 10.46
C PRO A 180 1.64 -3.59 9.67
N TYR A 181 1.42 -3.94 8.41
CA TYR A 181 0.43 -3.31 7.54
C TYR A 181 -0.36 -4.40 6.79
N PRO A 182 -1.11 -5.24 7.53
CA PRO A 182 -1.75 -6.42 6.95
C PRO A 182 -2.95 -6.03 6.09
N ARG A 183 -2.91 -6.42 4.84
CA ARG A 183 -4.02 -6.31 3.88
C ARG A 183 -4.19 -7.62 3.12
N PRO A 184 -5.38 -7.88 2.57
CA PRO A 184 -5.54 -9.00 1.65
C PRO A 184 -4.56 -8.89 0.49
N ILE A 185 -3.78 -9.94 0.24
CA ILE A 185 -2.78 -9.96 -0.85
C ILE A 185 -3.49 -9.80 -2.19
N SER A 186 -3.08 -8.82 -2.96
CA SER A 186 -3.62 -8.54 -4.28
C SER A 186 -2.77 -9.21 -5.37
N ILE A 187 -3.26 -10.31 -5.95
CA ILE A 187 -2.59 -11.00 -7.05
C ILE A 187 -3.39 -10.79 -8.32
N ARG A 188 -2.73 -10.29 -9.36
CA ARG A 188 -3.31 -10.24 -10.70
C ARG A 188 -3.06 -11.57 -11.42
N ASN A 189 -4.11 -12.07 -12.04
CA ASN A 189 -4.03 -13.26 -12.87
C ASN A 189 -3.97 -12.81 -14.34
N GLU A 190 -3.05 -13.37 -15.14
CA GLU A 190 -2.93 -13.04 -16.57
C GLU A 190 -4.23 -13.30 -17.35
N ARG A 191 -5.05 -14.25 -16.88
CA ARG A 191 -6.35 -14.58 -17.51
C ARG A 191 -7.49 -13.66 -17.09
N ASN A 192 -7.29 -12.83 -16.05
CA ASN A 192 -8.27 -11.85 -15.60
C ASN A 192 -7.53 -10.58 -15.18
N PRO A 193 -7.47 -9.55 -16.06
CA PRO A 193 -6.62 -8.36 -15.86
C PRO A 193 -7.03 -7.48 -14.66
N GLY A 194 -8.12 -7.81 -13.97
CA GLY A 194 -8.50 -7.19 -12.70
C GLY A 194 -7.66 -7.74 -11.53
N PRO A 195 -7.27 -6.91 -10.54
CA PRO A 195 -6.67 -7.42 -9.31
C PRO A 195 -7.70 -8.26 -8.55
N THR A 196 -7.45 -9.55 -8.41
CA THR A 196 -8.22 -10.41 -7.53
C THR A 196 -7.60 -10.33 -6.15
N LYS A 197 -8.32 -9.76 -5.18
CA LYS A 197 -7.93 -9.83 -3.77
C LYS A 197 -8.11 -11.27 -3.33
N HIS A 198 -7.02 -11.95 -3.08
CA HIS A 198 -7.06 -13.18 -2.30
C HIS A 198 -6.97 -12.76 -0.84
N PRO A 199 -7.91 -13.16 0.03
CA PRO A 199 -7.63 -13.20 1.46
C PRO A 199 -6.27 -13.88 1.59
N VAL A 200 -5.38 -13.34 2.43
CA VAL A 200 -4.20 -14.09 2.86
C VAL A 200 -4.77 -15.42 3.27
N ASP A 201 -4.52 -16.45 2.45
CA ASP A 201 -5.29 -17.68 2.46
C ASP A 201 -5.60 -18.03 3.89
N THR A 202 -6.84 -18.34 4.16
CA THR A 202 -7.44 -18.67 5.44
C THR A 202 -6.72 -19.83 6.19
N VAL A 203 -5.58 -20.26 5.71
CA VAL A 203 -4.62 -21.08 6.38
C VAL A 203 -3.82 -20.19 7.33
N SER A 204 -4.43 -19.89 8.52
CA SER A 204 -3.72 -19.58 9.77
C SER A 204 -2.45 -18.70 9.70
N VAL A 205 -2.35 -17.80 8.74
CA VAL A 205 -1.21 -16.88 8.66
C VAL A 205 -1.45 -15.78 9.69
N ARG A 206 -0.89 -15.95 10.87
CA ARG A 206 -0.83 -14.85 11.85
C ARG A 206 -0.11 -13.69 11.17
N ALA A 207 -0.84 -12.61 10.93
CA ALA A 207 -0.22 -11.33 10.68
C ALA A 207 0.69 -11.01 11.88
N GLY A 208 1.84 -10.41 11.65
CA GLY A 208 2.66 -9.93 12.74
C GLY A 208 1.89 -8.92 13.57
N ASP A 209 2.06 -8.95 14.87
CA ASP A 209 1.32 -8.14 15.85
C ASP A 209 2.16 -7.03 16.49
N GLY A 210 3.46 -6.93 16.16
CA GLY A 210 4.37 -5.92 16.69
C GLY A 210 5.47 -5.52 15.70
N PRO A 211 6.23 -4.45 15.99
CA PRO A 211 7.33 -4.02 15.16
C PRO A 211 8.49 -5.03 15.21
N LEU A 212 9.17 -5.20 14.08
CA LEU A 212 10.37 -6.00 13.95
C LEU A 212 11.57 -5.14 13.50
N PRO A 213 12.78 -5.44 13.98
CA PRO A 213 13.98 -4.88 13.38
C PRO A 213 14.15 -5.43 11.97
N VAL A 214 14.64 -4.61 11.04
CA VAL A 214 14.96 -5.08 9.69
C VAL A 214 16.20 -5.96 9.73
N GLY A 215 16.08 -7.19 9.23
CA GLY A 215 17.20 -8.14 9.13
C GLY A 215 17.79 -8.20 7.72
N LEU A 216 16.97 -8.00 6.68
CA LEU A 216 17.42 -8.11 5.29
C LEU A 216 16.58 -7.20 4.39
N VAL A 217 17.24 -6.54 3.43
CA VAL A 217 16.56 -5.84 2.34
C VAL A 217 16.93 -6.51 1.02
N VAL A 218 15.92 -6.93 0.26
CA VAL A 218 16.10 -7.62 -1.03
C VAL A 218 15.51 -6.77 -2.15
N MET A 219 16.36 -6.14 -2.92
CA MET A 219 16.00 -5.43 -4.15
C MET A 219 15.94 -6.44 -5.30
N SER A 220 14.76 -6.98 -5.60
CA SER A 220 14.62 -8.00 -6.64
C SER A 220 13.77 -7.50 -7.79
N GLU A 221 14.22 -7.80 -9.02
CA GLU A 221 13.50 -7.54 -10.25
C GLU A 221 13.14 -8.87 -10.92
N PHE A 222 11.85 -9.05 -11.23
CA PHE A 222 11.42 -10.23 -11.99
C PHE A 222 11.84 -10.11 -13.45
N ARG A 223 12.49 -11.16 -13.95
CA ARG A 223 12.83 -11.33 -15.35
C ARG A 223 12.59 -12.78 -15.76
N SER A 224 11.87 -13.00 -16.83
CA SER A 224 11.67 -14.37 -17.33
C SER A 224 13.03 -15.01 -17.64
N GLY A 225 13.30 -16.18 -17.03
CA GLY A 225 14.61 -16.85 -17.12
C GLY A 225 15.72 -16.18 -16.31
N GLY A 226 15.41 -15.18 -15.50
CA GLY A 226 16.39 -14.49 -14.63
C GLY A 226 17.00 -15.45 -13.61
N GLU A 227 18.28 -15.32 -13.36
CA GLU A 227 18.99 -16.11 -12.36
C GLU A 227 19.22 -15.33 -11.08
N TRP A 228 19.08 -16.02 -9.95
CA TRP A 228 19.36 -15.44 -8.65
C TRP A 228 20.87 -15.36 -8.40
N ARG A 229 21.41 -14.14 -8.53
CA ARG A 229 22.84 -13.82 -8.27
C ARG A 229 22.92 -12.58 -7.38
N PRO A 230 22.65 -12.69 -6.07
CA PRO A 230 22.57 -11.55 -5.18
C PRO A 230 23.95 -10.86 -5.04
N ARG A 231 23.93 -9.54 -5.24
CA ARG A 231 25.08 -8.67 -5.00
C ARG A 231 24.78 -7.76 -3.82
N ARG A 232 25.71 -7.68 -2.86
CA ARG A 232 25.57 -6.78 -1.74
C ARG A 232 25.70 -5.32 -2.21
N LEU A 233 24.78 -4.48 -1.79
CA LEU A 233 24.86 -3.04 -2.02
C LEU A 233 25.56 -2.36 -0.83
N SER A 234 26.27 -1.27 -1.10
CA SER A 234 26.73 -0.38 -0.04
C SER A 234 25.53 0.30 0.63
N PRO A 235 25.65 0.71 1.91
CA PRO A 235 24.57 1.40 2.62
C PRO A 235 24.01 2.60 1.85
N GLY A 236 24.88 3.44 1.25
CA GLY A 236 24.44 4.59 0.47
C GLY A 236 23.64 4.21 -0.78
N ARG A 237 24.06 3.17 -1.53
CA ARG A 237 23.29 2.67 -2.68
C ARG A 237 21.96 2.05 -2.24
N GLY A 238 21.96 1.35 -1.11
CA GLY A 238 20.75 0.78 -0.53
C GLY A 238 19.76 1.87 -0.10
N ALA A 239 20.24 2.91 0.58
CA ALA A 239 19.40 4.04 0.98
C ALA A 239 18.75 4.73 -0.23
N LEU A 240 19.50 4.99 -1.29
CA LEU A 240 18.97 5.58 -2.52
C LEU A 240 17.94 4.68 -3.21
N ALA A 241 18.20 3.37 -3.26
CA ALA A 241 17.26 2.42 -3.84
C ALA A 241 15.94 2.32 -3.05
N MET A 242 16.01 2.38 -1.72
CA MET A 242 14.83 2.43 -0.86
C MET A 242 14.10 3.78 -0.98
N LEU A 243 14.84 4.90 -1.02
CA LEU A 243 14.28 6.24 -1.17
C LEU A 243 13.44 6.37 -2.46
N ALA A 244 13.89 5.76 -3.55
CA ALA A 244 13.14 5.72 -4.81
C ALA A 244 11.77 5.02 -4.71
N ASN A 245 11.54 4.24 -3.64
CA ASN A 245 10.28 3.57 -3.35
C ASN A 245 9.56 4.18 -2.12
N THR A 246 10.08 5.28 -1.56
CA THR A 246 9.50 5.94 -0.37
C THR A 246 8.43 6.94 -0.79
N VAL A 247 7.22 6.82 -0.25
CA VAL A 247 6.05 7.62 -0.64
C VAL A 247 6.29 9.09 -0.36
N ALA A 248 6.60 9.46 0.88
CA ALA A 248 6.77 10.85 1.31
C ALA A 248 8.18 11.44 1.03
N ALA A 249 9.01 10.77 0.21
CA ALA A 249 10.41 11.16 -0.01
C ALA A 249 10.61 12.61 -0.47
N ARG A 250 9.68 13.15 -1.26
CA ARG A 250 9.74 14.53 -1.73
C ARG A 250 9.24 15.55 -0.70
N ARG A 251 8.28 15.14 0.13
CA ARG A 251 7.67 16.01 1.13
C ARG A 251 8.52 16.16 2.38
N ILE A 252 9.11 15.04 2.84
CA ILE A 252 9.92 14.98 4.07
C ILE A 252 11.25 14.27 3.81
N PRO A 253 12.11 14.76 2.91
CA PRO A 253 13.33 14.06 2.48
C PRO A 253 14.30 13.79 3.63
N GLU A 254 14.44 14.72 4.57
CA GLU A 254 15.34 14.57 5.72
C GLU A 254 14.89 13.44 6.65
N VAL A 255 13.60 13.42 7.00
CA VAL A 255 13.03 12.35 7.84
C VAL A 255 13.12 11.00 7.14
N ALA A 256 12.79 10.95 5.84
CA ALA A 256 12.88 9.74 5.04
C ALA A 256 14.33 9.21 5.02
N LEU A 257 15.32 10.06 4.72
CA LEU A 257 16.72 9.67 4.68
C LEU A 257 17.24 9.23 6.04
N ALA A 258 16.88 9.94 7.12
CA ALA A 258 17.29 9.58 8.48
C ALA A 258 16.73 8.20 8.88
N THR A 259 15.46 7.94 8.60
CA THR A 259 14.81 6.65 8.87
C THR A 259 15.45 5.52 8.04
N LEU A 260 15.65 5.74 6.74
CA LEU A 260 16.30 4.76 5.87
C LEU A 260 17.75 4.49 6.28
N HIS A 261 18.45 5.49 6.78
CA HIS A 261 19.82 5.32 7.32
C HIS A 261 19.83 4.33 8.47
N GLN A 262 18.84 4.37 9.38
CA GLN A 262 18.75 3.38 10.48
C GLN A 262 18.59 1.94 9.94
N VAL A 263 17.88 1.76 8.84
CA VAL A 263 17.71 0.45 8.20
C VAL A 263 19.02 -0.01 7.55
N VAL A 264 19.60 0.82 6.67
CA VAL A 264 20.74 0.39 5.83
C VAL A 264 22.07 0.23 6.59
N THR A 265 22.16 0.78 7.79
CA THR A 265 23.33 0.60 8.67
C THR A 265 23.28 -0.67 9.49
N ARG A 266 22.07 -1.24 9.67
CA ARG A 266 21.87 -2.42 10.53
C ARG A 266 21.55 -3.69 9.75
N ALA A 267 20.99 -3.57 8.54
CA ALA A 267 20.60 -4.70 7.73
C ALA A 267 21.41 -4.77 6.43
N PRO A 268 21.88 -5.95 6.01
CA PRO A 268 22.44 -6.14 4.70
C PRO A 268 21.39 -5.89 3.62
N ILE A 269 21.86 -5.32 2.50
CA ILE A 269 21.02 -5.06 1.34
C ILE A 269 21.59 -5.82 0.17
N VAL A 270 20.77 -6.63 -0.48
CA VAL A 270 21.15 -7.37 -1.66
C VAL A 270 20.30 -6.99 -2.86
N ALA A 271 20.87 -7.00 -4.05
CA ALA A 271 20.17 -6.77 -5.31
C ALA A 271 20.42 -7.92 -6.27
N SER A 272 19.36 -8.40 -6.93
CA SER A 272 19.43 -9.45 -7.95
C SER A 272 18.26 -9.37 -8.91
N GLU A 273 18.46 -9.78 -10.15
CA GLU A 273 17.38 -10.29 -10.96
C GLU A 273 16.92 -11.64 -10.40
N ARG A 274 15.68 -12.00 -10.65
CA ARG A 274 15.14 -13.32 -10.32
C ARG A 274 14.18 -13.83 -11.38
N GLY A 275 14.12 -15.12 -11.53
CA GLY A 275 13.06 -15.84 -12.23
C GLY A 275 11.83 -16.02 -11.32
N GLU A 276 11.27 -17.21 -11.34
CA GLU A 276 10.09 -17.54 -10.54
C GLU A 276 10.32 -17.32 -9.03
N ALA A 277 9.27 -16.85 -8.34
CA ALA A 277 9.38 -16.54 -6.93
C ALA A 277 9.76 -17.76 -6.08
N SER A 278 9.22 -18.95 -6.40
CA SER A 278 9.49 -20.18 -5.70
C SER A 278 10.97 -20.59 -5.71
N SER A 279 11.71 -20.27 -6.77
CA SER A 279 13.13 -20.64 -6.88
C SER A 279 14.07 -19.81 -5.98
N VAL A 280 13.61 -18.69 -5.45
CA VAL A 280 14.45 -17.78 -4.65
C VAL A 280 14.06 -17.73 -3.17
N VAL A 281 13.04 -18.47 -2.76
CA VAL A 281 12.55 -18.50 -1.37
C VAL A 281 13.64 -18.98 -0.41
N GLU A 282 14.16 -20.19 -0.60
CA GLU A 282 15.21 -20.76 0.24
C GLU A 282 16.49 -19.91 0.26
N PRO A 283 17.01 -19.43 -0.90
CA PRO A 283 18.11 -18.49 -0.91
C PRO A 283 17.88 -17.21 -0.07
N ILE A 284 16.68 -16.62 -0.13
CA ILE A 284 16.36 -15.41 0.63
C ILE A 284 16.27 -15.70 2.13
N LEU A 285 15.58 -16.79 2.53
CA LEU A 285 15.49 -17.19 3.93
C LEU A 285 16.87 -17.57 4.50
N GLY A 286 17.73 -18.22 3.71
CA GLY A 286 19.10 -18.52 4.08
C GLY A 286 19.96 -17.27 4.31
N LEU A 287 19.79 -16.21 3.47
CA LEU A 287 20.45 -14.92 3.70
C LEU A 287 19.93 -14.23 4.96
N ALA A 288 18.62 -14.28 5.19
CA ALA A 288 18.00 -13.66 6.36
C ALA A 288 18.42 -14.33 7.69
N ALA A 289 18.64 -15.64 7.68
CA ALA A 289 19.10 -16.39 8.86
C ALA A 289 20.56 -16.08 9.24
N GLN A 290 21.37 -15.55 8.30
CA GLN A 290 22.78 -15.18 8.51
C GLN A 290 22.97 -13.70 8.86
N ALA A 291 21.93 -12.90 8.75
CA ALA A 291 21.93 -11.45 8.96
C ALA A 291 21.61 -11.10 10.41
#